data_978809b03557882addb08b8cbb57ad89
#
_entry.id   978809b03557882addb08b8cbb57ad89
#
_cell.length_a   1.000
_cell.length_b   1.000
_cell.length_c   1.000
_cell.angle_alpha   90.00
_cell.angle_beta   90.00
_cell.angle_gamma   90.00
#
_symmetry.space_group_name_H-M   'P 1'
#
loop_
_entity.id
_entity.type
_entity.pdbx_description
1 polymer ?
#
loop_
_entity_poly.entity_id
_entity_poly.type
_entity_poly.pdbx_seq_one_letter_code
_entity_poly.pdbx_strand_id
1 'polypeptide(L)'
;MKSQLCSLLLCFPLLLACQSNQNLHVNQVSSPTNLYLDEQYLSLAPIHIETEQEIFSLDDDMRAMVQDKLINHYPAHQKARILLKHLFDEENIALSYDGNANVTAQQAYHNKIANCMSLTILAYALADEAGMNISFQDVDVPEYWVHNGQYSLLTGHVNLLVEENEDFNKRVLWGEIATRIDFDPFVAKKNFPSHTIEKHTLLAMFYNNKGAEEMLDKNFTAAYLYLKRATITDSQLSSAWGNLGVLYKLSGHYDMAENAYNHAITLNHKNFTSHGNLALLLNKQGRYSEAKPIEDFIHQARVKNPYYHALLGNEAYFNQYYQQAIQHYKKAIQLDDEQHEFYFGLAKAYYQQDKLTLSTRAMKKAVFLTKTKDTQKQYIAKLNFLRDQEVIRP
;
A
#
# COMPACT_ATOMS: atom_id res chain seq x y z
N MET A 1 -10.98 -45.04 68.65
CA MET A 1 -10.03 -45.97 68.00
C MET A 1 -9.69 -45.30 66.70
N LYS A 2 -8.38 -45.12 66.41
CA LYS A 2 -7.73 -44.17 65.54
C LYS A 2 -8.02 -44.39 64.05
N SER A 3 -8.53 -43.36 63.36
CA SER A 3 -8.60 -43.23 61.91
C SER A 3 -7.35 -42.53 61.37
N GLN A 4 -6.60 -43.21 60.52
CA GLN A 4 -5.47 -42.60 59.79
C GLN A 4 -5.99 -41.95 58.54
N LEU A 5 -5.79 -40.65 58.42
CA LEU A 5 -5.94 -39.88 57.18
C LEU A 5 -4.68 -40.09 56.31
N CYS A 6 -4.89 -40.63 55.11
CA CYS A 6 -3.88 -40.71 54.09
C CYS A 6 -3.95 -39.44 53.23
N SER A 7 -2.92 -38.57 53.35
CA SER A 7 -2.75 -37.37 52.50
C SER A 7 -2.18 -37.80 51.16
N LEU A 8 -2.97 -37.68 50.09
CA LEU A 8 -2.48 -37.78 48.72
C LEU A 8 -1.88 -36.41 48.30
N LEU A 9 -0.55 -36.35 48.21
CA LEU A 9 0.17 -35.27 47.54
C LEU A 9 0.04 -35.47 46.04
N LEU A 10 -0.75 -34.63 45.37
CA LEU A 10 -0.78 -34.49 43.93
C LEU A 10 0.40 -33.59 43.50
N CYS A 11 1.49 -34.21 42.99
CA CYS A 11 2.55 -33.51 42.26
C CYS A 11 2.01 -33.13 40.87
N PHE A 12 1.70 -31.85 40.68
CA PHE A 12 1.54 -31.24 39.34
C PHE A 12 2.93 -30.96 38.77
N PRO A 13 3.28 -31.48 37.60
CA PRO A 13 4.47 -31.02 36.89
C PRO A 13 4.18 -29.63 36.34
N LEU A 14 4.88 -28.61 36.83
CA LEU A 14 5.00 -27.29 36.22
C LEU A 14 5.72 -27.47 34.88
N LEU A 15 4.96 -27.53 33.79
CA LEU A 15 5.48 -27.32 32.45
C LEU A 15 5.90 -25.84 32.32
N LEU A 16 7.17 -25.56 32.61
CA LEU A 16 7.84 -24.33 32.18
C LEU A 16 7.90 -24.35 30.67
N ALA A 17 6.90 -23.74 30.02
CA ALA A 17 7.00 -23.35 28.64
C ALA A 17 8.10 -22.30 28.53
N CYS A 18 9.29 -22.69 28.11
CA CYS A 18 10.30 -21.77 27.61
C CYS A 18 9.69 -21.08 26.39
N GLN A 19 9.11 -19.88 26.57
CA GLN A 19 8.97 -18.91 25.51
C GLN A 19 10.38 -18.46 25.18
N SER A 20 10.95 -19.03 24.13
CA SER A 20 12.13 -18.45 23.48
C SER A 20 11.68 -17.14 22.83
N ASN A 21 11.78 -16.05 23.56
CA ASN A 21 11.88 -14.73 22.96
C ASN A 21 13.15 -14.74 22.11
N GLN A 22 13.02 -15.10 20.85
CA GLN A 22 14.04 -14.79 19.86
C GLN A 22 14.00 -13.27 19.70
N ASN A 23 14.74 -12.57 20.55
CA ASN A 23 15.13 -11.19 20.29
C ASN A 23 16.00 -11.24 19.02
N LEU A 24 15.38 -10.94 17.87
CA LEU A 24 16.12 -10.54 16.69
C LEU A 24 17.07 -9.44 17.14
N HIS A 25 18.36 -9.68 17.11
CA HIS A 25 19.37 -8.68 17.43
C HIS A 25 19.28 -7.58 16.37
N VAL A 26 18.42 -6.58 16.64
CA VAL A 26 18.48 -5.31 15.92
C VAL A 26 19.73 -4.61 16.43
N ASN A 27 20.76 -4.53 15.61
CA ASN A 27 21.96 -3.76 15.92
C ASN A 27 21.55 -2.35 16.33
N GLN A 28 22.17 -1.80 17.38
CA GLN A 28 21.89 -0.45 17.85
C GLN A 28 22.01 0.52 16.69
N VAL A 29 20.87 1.10 16.30
CA VAL A 29 20.82 2.06 15.20
C VAL A 29 21.46 3.36 15.67
N SER A 30 22.46 3.82 14.95
CA SER A 30 23.05 5.15 15.10
C SER A 30 21.96 6.23 14.98
N SER A 31 22.22 7.40 15.58
CA SER A 31 21.32 8.56 15.51
C SER A 31 20.83 8.79 14.07
N PRO A 32 19.53 9.12 13.82
CA PRO A 32 18.97 9.27 12.47
C PRO A 32 19.78 10.16 11.54
N THR A 33 20.47 11.16 12.07
CA THR A 33 21.34 12.06 11.30
C THR A 33 22.53 11.36 10.61
N ASN A 34 22.94 10.18 11.10
CA ASN A 34 24.04 9.41 10.50
C ASN A 34 23.56 8.53 9.33
N LEU A 35 22.27 8.55 8.98
CA LEU A 35 21.71 7.76 7.88
C LEU A 35 21.62 8.52 6.56
N TYR A 36 22.10 9.77 6.48
CA TYR A 36 22.08 10.56 5.26
C TYR A 36 23.44 10.54 4.55
N LEU A 37 23.41 10.45 3.23
CA LEU A 37 24.57 10.45 2.33
C LEU A 37 24.54 11.69 1.42
N ASP A 38 24.42 12.88 2.02
CA ASP A 38 24.24 14.13 1.28
C ASP A 38 25.32 14.35 0.19
N GLU A 39 26.58 14.06 0.52
CA GLU A 39 27.70 14.23 -0.42
C GLU A 39 27.61 13.32 -1.65
N GLN A 40 26.95 12.16 -1.53
CA GLN A 40 26.82 11.19 -2.63
C GLN A 40 25.72 11.58 -3.62
N TYR A 41 24.75 12.39 -3.19
CA TYR A 41 23.59 12.78 -3.96
C TYR A 41 23.53 14.28 -4.24
N LEU A 42 24.69 14.96 -4.28
CA LEU A 42 24.78 16.36 -4.68
C LEU A 42 24.38 16.52 -6.14
N SER A 43 23.52 17.48 -6.41
CA SER A 43 23.12 17.84 -7.76
C SER A 43 23.75 19.18 -8.17
N LEU A 44 24.31 19.24 -9.39
CA LEU A 44 24.81 20.48 -9.96
C LEU A 44 23.69 21.46 -10.34
N ALA A 45 22.49 20.94 -10.63
CA ALA A 45 21.30 21.74 -10.88
C ALA A 45 20.31 21.56 -9.72
N PRO A 46 19.63 22.63 -9.29
CA PRO A 46 18.62 22.54 -8.25
C PRO A 46 17.46 21.65 -8.73
N ILE A 47 17.12 20.64 -7.93
CA ILE A 47 15.93 19.81 -8.13
C ILE A 47 14.84 20.43 -7.27
N HIS A 48 13.72 20.78 -7.90
CA HIS A 48 12.56 21.30 -7.19
C HIS A 48 11.86 20.16 -6.44
N ILE A 49 11.66 20.36 -5.14
CA ILE A 49 10.84 19.50 -4.28
C ILE A 49 9.65 20.33 -3.84
N GLU A 50 8.46 19.91 -4.18
CA GLU A 50 7.23 20.62 -3.88
C GLU A 50 7.12 20.91 -2.39
N THR A 51 6.79 22.14 -2.05
CA THR A 51 6.49 22.55 -0.68
C THR A 51 5.08 22.09 -0.27
N GLU A 52 4.80 22.04 1.04
CA GLU A 52 3.44 21.76 1.52
C GLU A 52 2.41 22.70 0.87
N GLN A 53 2.74 23.99 0.74
CA GLN A 53 1.85 24.97 0.13
C GLN A 53 1.56 24.63 -1.34
N GLU A 54 2.56 24.22 -2.12
CA GLU A 54 2.37 23.85 -3.52
C GLU A 54 1.54 22.57 -3.66
N ILE A 55 1.72 21.60 -2.75
CA ILE A 55 0.99 20.33 -2.79
C ILE A 55 -0.50 20.53 -2.56
N PHE A 56 -0.89 21.40 -1.63
CA PHE A 56 -2.29 21.64 -1.25
C PHE A 56 -2.90 22.91 -1.84
N SER A 57 -2.15 23.68 -2.66
CA SER A 57 -2.67 24.94 -3.21
C SER A 57 -3.87 24.74 -4.13
N LEU A 58 -4.79 25.69 -4.05
CA LEU A 58 -5.92 25.83 -4.96
C LEU A 58 -5.70 27.05 -5.83
N ASP A 59 -6.07 26.97 -7.10
CA ASP A 59 -6.16 28.11 -7.99
C ASP A 59 -7.56 28.77 -7.98
N ASP A 60 -7.73 29.80 -8.79
CA ASP A 60 -8.97 30.58 -8.81
C ASP A 60 -10.16 29.76 -9.29
N ASP A 61 -9.99 28.86 -10.26
CA ASP A 61 -11.06 28.00 -10.76
C ASP A 61 -11.54 27.01 -9.69
N MET A 62 -10.60 26.41 -8.96
CA MET A 62 -10.90 25.51 -7.84
C MET A 62 -11.60 26.25 -6.70
N ARG A 63 -11.15 27.47 -6.36
CA ARG A 63 -11.80 28.30 -5.34
C ARG A 63 -13.20 28.73 -5.78
N ALA A 64 -13.39 29.13 -7.06
CA ALA A 64 -14.68 29.46 -7.61
C ALA A 64 -15.65 28.27 -7.52
N MET A 65 -15.19 27.06 -7.80
CA MET A 65 -15.98 25.83 -7.63
C MET A 65 -16.40 25.62 -6.18
N VAL A 66 -15.48 25.79 -5.22
CA VAL A 66 -15.80 25.68 -3.79
C VAL A 66 -16.86 26.72 -3.39
N GLN A 67 -16.71 27.97 -3.83
CA GLN A 67 -17.66 29.04 -3.54
C GLN A 67 -19.05 28.73 -4.13
N ASP A 68 -19.12 28.26 -5.38
CA ASP A 68 -20.38 27.94 -6.05
C ASP A 68 -21.08 26.70 -5.47
N LYS A 69 -20.35 25.64 -5.15
CA LYS A 69 -20.93 24.33 -4.81
C LYS A 69 -20.93 24.00 -3.33
N LEU A 70 -19.92 24.44 -2.55
CA LEU A 70 -19.66 23.89 -1.20
C LEU A 70 -19.89 24.90 -0.07
N ILE A 71 -19.84 26.21 -0.30
CA ILE A 71 -19.99 27.23 0.78
C ILE A 71 -21.40 27.36 1.31
N ASN A 72 -22.42 26.96 0.55
CA ASN A 72 -23.79 26.98 1.03
C ASN A 72 -23.94 26.22 2.37
N HIS A 73 -24.95 26.63 3.18
CA HIS A 73 -25.19 26.12 4.55
C HIS A 73 -25.62 24.63 4.61
N TYR A 74 -24.91 23.75 3.92
CA TYR A 74 -25.16 22.32 4.00
C TYR A 74 -24.38 21.69 5.18
N PRO A 75 -24.96 20.67 5.82
CA PRO A 75 -24.21 19.81 6.74
C PRO A 75 -22.97 19.22 6.07
N ALA A 76 -21.92 18.92 6.85
CA ALA A 76 -20.63 18.45 6.32
C ALA A 76 -20.76 17.20 5.44
N HIS A 77 -21.63 16.24 5.82
CA HIS A 77 -21.90 15.04 5.02
C HIS A 77 -22.51 15.33 3.63
N GLN A 78 -23.33 16.39 3.51
CA GLN A 78 -23.87 16.79 2.22
C GLN A 78 -22.81 17.47 1.35
N LYS A 79 -21.98 18.34 1.94
CA LYS A 79 -20.83 18.94 1.25
C LYS A 79 -19.89 17.86 0.73
N ALA A 80 -19.56 16.85 1.55
CA ALA A 80 -18.73 15.71 1.14
C ALA A 80 -19.34 14.95 -0.06
N ARG A 81 -20.66 14.72 -0.06
CA ARG A 81 -21.35 14.06 -1.18
C ARG A 81 -21.34 14.92 -2.45
N ILE A 82 -21.55 16.23 -2.33
CA ILE A 82 -21.49 17.18 -3.46
C ILE A 82 -20.08 17.19 -4.04
N LEU A 83 -19.06 17.24 -3.18
CA LEU A 83 -17.64 17.20 -3.58
C LEU A 83 -17.34 15.93 -4.37
N LEU A 84 -17.66 14.73 -3.82
CA LEU A 84 -17.44 13.47 -4.52
C LEU A 84 -18.16 13.41 -5.87
N LYS A 85 -19.44 13.84 -5.91
CA LYS A 85 -20.18 13.90 -7.16
C LYS A 85 -19.48 14.81 -8.17
N HIS A 86 -19.01 15.99 -7.76
CA HIS A 86 -18.34 16.93 -8.65
C HIS A 86 -17.01 16.40 -9.19
N LEU A 87 -16.24 15.68 -8.38
CA LEU A 87 -14.96 15.10 -8.80
C LEU A 87 -15.11 13.94 -9.79
N PHE A 88 -16.12 13.08 -9.64
CA PHE A 88 -16.22 11.81 -10.38
C PHE A 88 -17.34 11.74 -11.42
N ASP A 89 -18.29 12.68 -11.44
CA ASP A 89 -19.37 12.69 -12.42
C ASP A 89 -18.84 13.07 -13.81
N GLU A 90 -19.24 12.30 -14.84
CA GLU A 90 -18.88 12.53 -16.24
C GLU A 90 -19.29 13.92 -16.77
N GLU A 91 -20.34 14.50 -16.19
CA GLU A 91 -20.81 15.85 -16.52
C GLU A 91 -19.95 16.97 -15.89
N ASN A 92 -19.03 16.65 -14.99
CA ASN A 92 -18.16 17.59 -14.27
C ASN A 92 -16.68 17.33 -14.58
N ILE A 93 -15.86 17.04 -13.53
CA ILE A 93 -14.42 16.86 -13.70
C ILE A 93 -14.10 15.49 -14.32
N ALA A 94 -14.88 14.45 -13.99
CA ALA A 94 -14.68 13.08 -14.47
C ALA A 94 -13.26 12.55 -14.18
N LEU A 95 -12.80 12.67 -12.93
CA LEU A 95 -11.50 12.18 -12.49
C LEU A 95 -11.36 10.69 -12.73
N SER A 96 -10.23 10.28 -13.29
CA SER A 96 -9.83 8.89 -13.48
C SER A 96 -8.74 8.50 -12.49
N TYR A 97 -8.73 7.24 -12.08
CA TYR A 97 -7.71 6.69 -11.21
C TYR A 97 -6.53 6.15 -12.02
N ASP A 98 -5.31 6.58 -11.66
CA ASP A 98 -4.05 5.99 -12.10
C ASP A 98 -3.12 5.85 -10.89
N GLY A 99 -2.74 4.62 -10.57
CA GLY A 99 -1.89 4.31 -9.42
C GLY A 99 -0.50 4.99 -9.44
N ASN A 100 -0.03 5.40 -10.62
CA ASN A 100 1.25 6.07 -10.80
C ASN A 100 1.14 7.61 -10.78
N ALA A 101 -0.06 8.18 -10.70
CA ALA A 101 -0.26 9.63 -10.73
C ALA A 101 -0.20 10.23 -9.31
N ASN A 102 1.01 10.35 -8.76
CA ASN A 102 1.28 11.03 -7.49
C ASN A 102 1.54 12.51 -7.76
N VAL A 103 0.50 13.33 -7.71
CA VAL A 103 0.47 14.73 -8.17
C VAL A 103 -0.13 15.66 -7.11
N THR A 104 0.10 16.98 -7.25
CA THR A 104 -0.47 18.01 -6.37
C THR A 104 -1.98 18.18 -6.57
N ALA A 105 -2.65 18.91 -5.67
CA ALA A 105 -4.09 19.18 -5.78
C ALA A 105 -4.46 19.82 -7.12
N GLN A 106 -3.75 20.87 -7.55
CA GLN A 106 -4.00 21.53 -8.83
C GLN A 106 -3.78 20.59 -10.02
N GLN A 107 -2.68 19.84 -10.01
CA GLN A 107 -2.38 18.88 -11.08
C GLN A 107 -3.45 17.78 -11.17
N ALA A 108 -3.91 17.24 -10.03
CA ALA A 108 -4.98 16.27 -10.01
C ALA A 108 -6.30 16.84 -10.61
N TYR A 109 -6.65 18.06 -10.24
CA TYR A 109 -7.86 18.73 -10.70
C TYR A 109 -7.86 18.98 -12.21
N HIS A 110 -6.79 19.55 -12.75
CA HIS A 110 -6.71 19.92 -14.17
C HIS A 110 -6.37 18.75 -15.09
N ASN A 111 -5.50 17.86 -14.68
CA ASN A 111 -5.13 16.68 -15.48
C ASN A 111 -6.22 15.60 -15.45
N LYS A 112 -7.13 15.66 -14.50
CA LYS A 112 -8.23 14.68 -14.30
C LYS A 112 -7.75 13.27 -14.08
N ILE A 113 -6.52 13.10 -13.56
CA ILE A 113 -5.88 11.82 -13.26
C ILE A 113 -5.15 11.95 -11.92
N ALA A 114 -5.37 10.97 -11.03
CA ALA A 114 -4.71 10.93 -9.73
C ALA A 114 -4.74 9.52 -9.13
N ASN A 115 -3.78 9.22 -8.23
CA ASN A 115 -3.85 8.06 -7.36
C ASN A 115 -4.66 8.36 -6.08
N CYS A 116 -4.84 7.37 -5.19
CA CYS A 116 -5.59 7.55 -3.94
C CYS A 116 -5.03 8.67 -3.06
N MET A 117 -3.70 8.80 -2.96
CA MET A 117 -3.03 9.85 -2.20
C MET A 117 -3.33 11.24 -2.77
N SER A 118 -3.18 11.42 -4.08
CA SER A 118 -3.44 12.71 -4.76
C SER A 118 -4.92 13.07 -4.73
N LEU A 119 -5.82 12.09 -4.81
CA LEU A 119 -7.26 12.31 -4.62
C LEU A 119 -7.58 12.74 -3.19
N THR A 120 -6.91 12.15 -2.20
CA THR A 120 -7.03 12.54 -0.80
C THR A 120 -6.53 13.96 -0.57
N ILE A 121 -5.38 14.33 -1.16
CA ILE A 121 -4.82 15.69 -1.11
C ILE A 121 -5.77 16.71 -1.75
N LEU A 122 -6.28 16.43 -2.95
CA LEU A 122 -7.23 17.29 -3.65
C LEU A 122 -8.52 17.47 -2.85
N ALA A 123 -9.12 16.37 -2.41
CA ALA A 123 -10.36 16.42 -1.65
C ALA A 123 -10.20 17.17 -0.32
N TYR A 124 -9.06 16.96 0.37
CA TYR A 124 -8.71 17.72 1.56
C TYR A 124 -8.64 19.22 1.27
N ALA A 125 -7.87 19.62 0.25
CA ALA A 125 -7.68 21.04 -0.06
C ALA A 125 -9.00 21.77 -0.39
N LEU A 126 -9.90 21.10 -1.14
CA LEU A 126 -11.22 21.63 -1.47
C LEU A 126 -12.16 21.68 -0.25
N ALA A 127 -12.11 20.67 0.60
CA ALA A 127 -12.95 20.58 1.79
C ALA A 127 -12.47 21.54 2.89
N ASP A 128 -11.16 21.75 3.04
CA ASP A 128 -10.56 22.74 3.95
C ASP A 128 -10.97 24.17 3.55
N GLU A 129 -10.88 24.51 2.27
CA GLU A 129 -11.35 25.77 1.71
C GLU A 129 -12.87 25.98 1.94
N ALA A 130 -13.66 24.90 1.94
CA ALA A 130 -15.10 24.93 2.24
C ALA A 130 -15.39 25.00 3.76
N GLY A 131 -14.38 25.12 4.62
CA GLY A 131 -14.50 25.20 6.07
C GLY A 131 -15.05 23.92 6.73
N MET A 132 -14.74 22.74 6.15
CA MET A 132 -15.13 21.44 6.71
C MET A 132 -14.12 20.99 7.76
N ASN A 133 -14.58 20.30 8.80
CA ASN A 133 -13.68 19.65 9.77
C ASN A 133 -13.29 18.28 9.22
N ILE A 134 -11.98 18.08 8.98
CA ILE A 134 -11.47 16.92 8.25
C ILE A 134 -10.27 16.34 8.97
N SER A 135 -10.20 15.01 9.03
CA SER A 135 -9.04 14.26 9.47
C SER A 135 -8.61 13.25 8.42
N PHE A 136 -7.32 12.91 8.41
CA PHE A 136 -6.78 11.86 7.54
C PHE A 136 -6.78 10.53 8.28
N GLN A 137 -7.03 9.46 7.55
CA GLN A 137 -6.93 8.10 8.07
C GLN A 137 -6.00 7.27 7.20
N ASP A 138 -5.07 6.58 7.85
CA ASP A 138 -4.37 5.44 7.27
C ASP A 138 -5.20 4.18 7.52
N VAL A 139 -5.42 3.38 6.49
CA VAL A 139 -6.32 2.22 6.52
C VAL A 139 -5.50 0.95 6.49
N ASP A 140 -5.68 0.10 7.48
CA ASP A 140 -4.99 -1.19 7.61
C ASP A 140 -5.52 -2.21 6.58
N VAL A 141 -5.28 -1.94 5.30
CA VAL A 141 -5.58 -2.90 4.24
C VAL A 141 -4.56 -4.05 4.26
N PRO A 142 -4.95 -5.29 3.90
CA PRO A 142 -3.99 -6.36 3.71
C PRO A 142 -2.91 -5.93 2.72
N GLU A 143 -1.63 -6.21 3.05
CA GLU A 143 -0.54 -5.93 2.11
C GLU A 143 -0.86 -6.51 0.73
N TYR A 144 -0.86 -5.67 -0.28
CA TYR A 144 -0.93 -6.10 -1.68
C TYR A 144 0.12 -5.37 -2.53
N TRP A 145 0.58 -6.04 -3.57
CA TRP A 145 1.68 -5.55 -4.40
C TRP A 145 1.20 -5.33 -5.82
N VAL A 146 1.50 -4.14 -6.32
CA VAL A 146 1.32 -3.79 -7.73
C VAL A 146 2.64 -4.02 -8.45
N HIS A 147 2.57 -4.71 -9.58
CA HIS A 147 3.74 -5.02 -10.39
C HIS A 147 4.03 -3.87 -11.35
N ASN A 148 5.24 -3.32 -11.24
CA ASN A 148 5.73 -2.27 -12.14
C ASN A 148 7.11 -2.70 -12.68
N GLY A 149 7.14 -3.24 -13.90
CA GLY A 149 8.37 -3.78 -14.49
C GLY A 149 9.00 -4.88 -13.67
N GLN A 150 10.20 -4.64 -13.15
CA GLN A 150 10.95 -5.59 -12.32
C GLN A 150 10.63 -5.45 -10.82
N TYR A 151 9.83 -4.46 -10.43
CA TYR A 151 9.57 -4.12 -9.05
C TYR A 151 8.15 -4.50 -8.64
N SER A 152 7.99 -4.90 -7.39
CA SER A 152 6.70 -5.07 -6.75
C SER A 152 6.55 -3.96 -5.71
N LEU A 153 5.63 -3.04 -5.96
CA LEU A 153 5.35 -1.90 -5.10
C LEU A 153 4.29 -2.29 -4.09
N LEU A 154 4.58 -2.11 -2.81
CA LEU A 154 3.58 -2.23 -1.76
C LEU A 154 2.64 -1.02 -1.82
N THR A 155 1.35 -1.28 -1.84
CA THR A 155 0.33 -0.25 -1.88
C THR A 155 -0.28 -0.09 -0.50
N GLY A 156 -0.26 1.14 0.03
CA GLY A 156 -1.02 1.57 1.21
C GLY A 156 -2.34 2.21 0.80
N HIS A 157 -3.17 2.55 1.78
CA HIS A 157 -4.44 3.22 1.52
C HIS A 157 -4.71 4.31 2.55
N VAL A 158 -5.04 5.49 2.06
CA VAL A 158 -5.42 6.65 2.87
C VAL A 158 -6.78 7.17 2.43
N ASN A 159 -7.58 7.64 3.39
CA ASN A 159 -8.85 8.29 3.11
C ASN A 159 -9.06 9.51 4.02
N LEU A 160 -10.18 10.20 3.83
CA LEU A 160 -10.60 11.34 4.65
C LEU A 160 -11.81 10.99 5.49
N LEU A 161 -11.82 11.50 6.71
CA LEU A 161 -12.97 11.53 7.57
C LEU A 161 -13.45 12.98 7.69
N VAL A 162 -14.69 13.23 7.28
CA VAL A 162 -15.36 14.53 7.43
C VAL A 162 -16.26 14.44 8.64
N GLU A 163 -15.98 15.27 9.64
CA GLU A 163 -16.72 15.31 10.89
C GLU A 163 -17.82 16.39 10.81
N GLU A 164 -19.00 16.08 11.35
CA GLU A 164 -20.03 17.10 11.52
C GLU A 164 -19.61 18.06 12.64
N ASN A 165 -19.79 19.35 12.42
CA ASN A 165 -19.61 20.33 13.48
C ASN A 165 -20.63 20.02 14.57
N GLU A 166 -20.17 19.78 15.80
CA GLU A 166 -21.03 19.63 16.97
C GLU A 166 -21.82 20.91 17.22
N ASP A 167 -23.02 20.96 16.69
CA ASP A 167 -24.02 21.94 17.12
C ASP A 167 -24.49 21.46 18.50
N PHE A 168 -23.98 22.06 19.58
CA PHE A 168 -24.24 21.68 20.97
C PHE A 168 -25.76 21.63 21.32
N ASN A 169 -26.62 22.12 20.43
CA ASN A 169 -28.06 22.13 20.57
C ASN A 169 -28.80 20.99 19.89
N LYS A 170 -28.13 20.16 19.07
CA LYS A 170 -28.72 18.98 18.42
C LYS A 170 -28.14 17.72 19.05
N ARG A 171 -28.87 17.10 19.99
CA ARG A 171 -28.64 15.69 20.34
C ARG A 171 -28.94 14.86 19.11
N VAL A 172 -27.90 14.46 18.38
CA VAL A 172 -28.04 13.46 17.32
C VAL A 172 -28.28 12.12 18.01
N LEU A 173 -29.54 11.74 18.14
CA LEU A 173 -29.93 10.45 18.69
C LEU A 173 -29.68 9.29 17.72
N TRP A 174 -29.61 9.58 16.41
CA TRP A 174 -29.40 8.60 15.33
C TRP A 174 -28.78 9.34 14.13
N GLY A 175 -27.56 8.97 13.72
CA GLY A 175 -26.87 9.50 12.56
C GLY A 175 -25.38 9.21 12.60
N GLU A 176 -24.74 9.21 11.44
CA GLU A 176 -23.28 9.11 11.36
C GLU A 176 -22.68 10.45 11.83
N ILE A 177 -21.80 10.38 12.83
CA ILE A 177 -21.09 11.55 13.37
C ILE A 177 -20.01 12.01 12.39
N ALA A 178 -19.60 11.14 11.46
CA ALA A 178 -18.58 11.40 10.48
C ALA A 178 -18.85 10.69 9.15
N THR A 179 -18.48 11.33 8.05
CA THR A 179 -18.59 10.76 6.69
C THR A 179 -17.20 10.43 6.16
N ARG A 180 -16.98 9.16 5.82
CA ARG A 180 -15.73 8.72 5.18
C ARG A 180 -15.78 9.04 3.69
N ILE A 181 -14.73 9.69 3.18
CA ILE A 181 -14.45 9.89 1.76
C ILE A 181 -13.34 8.91 1.39
N ASP A 182 -13.69 7.89 0.64
CA ASP A 182 -12.76 6.84 0.18
C ASP A 182 -12.83 6.72 -1.33
N PHE A 183 -11.66 6.73 -1.96
CA PHE A 183 -11.52 6.74 -3.42
C PHE A 183 -11.31 5.35 -4.02
N ASP A 184 -11.15 4.33 -3.18
CA ASP A 184 -11.08 2.93 -3.62
C ASP A 184 -12.41 2.21 -3.32
N PRO A 185 -13.20 1.85 -4.36
CA PRO A 185 -14.47 1.17 -4.16
C PRO A 185 -14.35 -0.21 -3.49
N PHE A 186 -13.18 -0.83 -3.51
CA PHE A 186 -12.93 -2.10 -2.83
C PHE A 186 -12.75 -1.87 -1.33
N VAL A 187 -11.93 -0.89 -0.95
CA VAL A 187 -11.69 -0.53 0.45
C VAL A 187 -12.96 0.07 1.07
N ALA A 188 -13.65 0.94 0.33
CA ALA A 188 -14.90 1.56 0.78
C ALA A 188 -16.00 0.56 1.16
N LYS A 189 -16.04 -0.63 0.54
CA LYS A 189 -17.01 -1.70 0.82
C LYS A 189 -16.65 -2.61 1.97
N LYS A 190 -15.37 -2.65 2.34
CA LYS A 190 -14.85 -3.48 3.44
C LYS A 190 -14.49 -2.56 4.60
N ASN A 191 -15.00 -2.85 5.80
CA ASN A 191 -14.62 -2.12 7.00
C ASN A 191 -13.25 -2.62 7.49
N PHE A 192 -12.18 -2.07 6.93
CA PHE A 192 -10.84 -2.28 7.45
C PHE A 192 -10.60 -1.38 8.67
N PRO A 193 -9.81 -1.82 9.66
CA PRO A 193 -9.34 -0.95 10.72
C PRO A 193 -8.63 0.27 10.13
N SER A 194 -8.77 1.42 10.78
CA SER A 194 -8.08 2.65 10.37
C SER A 194 -7.69 3.46 11.59
N HIS A 195 -6.69 4.27 11.46
CA HIS A 195 -6.25 5.20 12.50
C HIS A 195 -6.00 6.58 11.90
N THR A 196 -6.29 7.60 12.69
CA THR A 196 -6.07 8.99 12.29
C THR A 196 -4.57 9.27 12.20
N ILE A 197 -4.17 9.94 11.13
CA ILE A 197 -2.82 10.43 10.92
C ILE A 197 -2.82 11.96 10.79
N GLU A 198 -1.69 12.55 11.15
CA GLU A 198 -1.50 13.99 11.05
C GLU A 198 -1.19 14.41 9.60
N LYS A 199 -1.44 15.68 9.28
CA LYS A 199 -1.17 16.25 7.95
C LYS A 199 0.29 16.09 7.54
N HIS A 200 1.24 16.24 8.48
CA HIS A 200 2.65 16.07 8.19
C HIS A 200 3.00 14.61 7.81
N THR A 201 2.31 13.62 8.38
CA THR A 201 2.48 12.21 8.00
C THR A 201 1.99 11.96 6.56
N LEU A 202 0.81 12.50 6.18
CA LEU A 202 0.34 12.43 4.79
C LEU A 202 1.33 13.08 3.83
N LEU A 203 1.88 14.24 4.20
CA LEU A 203 2.88 14.94 3.42
C LEU A 203 4.17 14.13 3.27
N ALA A 204 4.61 13.47 4.32
CA ALA A 204 5.74 12.55 4.28
C ALA A 204 5.48 11.34 3.38
N MET A 205 4.26 10.79 3.40
CA MET A 205 3.84 9.73 2.48
C MET A 205 3.86 10.19 1.02
N PHE A 206 3.44 11.41 0.72
CA PHE A 206 3.54 12.00 -0.63
C PHE A 206 4.99 12.04 -1.11
N TYR A 207 5.90 12.59 -0.31
CA TYR A 207 7.32 12.64 -0.65
C TYR A 207 7.93 11.24 -0.78
N ASN A 208 7.53 10.30 0.08
CA ASN A 208 7.97 8.91 -0.01
C ASN A 208 7.56 8.26 -1.34
N ASN A 209 6.34 8.51 -1.80
CA ASN A 209 5.85 7.99 -3.07
C ASN A 209 6.59 8.63 -4.25
N LYS A 210 6.81 9.96 -4.23
CA LYS A 210 7.65 10.64 -5.23
C LYS A 210 9.06 10.05 -5.28
N GLY A 211 9.67 9.82 -4.12
CA GLY A 211 10.98 9.19 -4.05
C GLY A 211 11.01 7.78 -4.64
N ALA A 212 9.95 7.00 -4.43
CA ALA A 212 9.82 5.67 -5.03
C ALA A 212 9.65 5.74 -6.56
N GLU A 213 8.87 6.68 -7.09
CA GLU A 213 8.72 6.92 -8.53
C GLU A 213 10.07 7.28 -9.16
N GLU A 214 10.80 8.23 -8.59
CA GLU A 214 12.12 8.65 -9.08
C GLU A 214 13.15 7.50 -9.05
N MET A 215 13.04 6.56 -8.07
CA MET A 215 13.88 5.35 -8.07
C MET A 215 13.57 4.44 -9.26
N LEU A 216 12.29 4.28 -9.64
CA LEU A 216 11.89 3.48 -10.80
C LEU A 216 12.46 4.07 -12.10
N ASP A 217 12.47 5.39 -12.20
CA ASP A 217 13.02 6.13 -13.33
C ASP A 217 14.55 6.25 -13.27
N LYS A 218 15.19 5.69 -12.23
CA LYS A 218 16.63 5.72 -11.98
C LYS A 218 17.20 7.12 -11.72
N ASN A 219 16.36 8.06 -11.34
CA ASN A 219 16.73 9.42 -10.95
C ASN A 219 17.16 9.45 -9.48
N PHE A 220 18.24 8.75 -9.13
CA PHE A 220 18.61 8.48 -7.74
C PHE A 220 18.87 9.74 -6.90
N THR A 221 19.32 10.83 -7.52
CA THR A 221 19.48 12.10 -6.81
C THR A 221 18.14 12.71 -6.41
N ALA A 222 17.16 12.75 -7.31
CA ALA A 222 15.82 13.21 -6.99
C ALA A 222 15.14 12.28 -5.96
N ALA A 223 15.27 10.97 -6.14
CA ALA A 223 14.78 9.96 -5.20
C ALA A 223 15.32 10.21 -3.78
N TYR A 224 16.63 10.45 -3.65
CA TYR A 224 17.25 10.77 -2.37
C TYR A 224 16.66 12.00 -1.72
N LEU A 225 16.51 13.08 -2.46
CA LEU A 225 16.00 14.35 -1.94
C LEU A 225 14.55 14.22 -1.47
N TYR A 226 13.71 13.52 -2.23
CA TYR A 226 12.33 13.24 -1.83
C TYR A 226 12.26 12.33 -0.60
N LEU A 227 13.00 11.22 -0.56
CA LEU A 227 13.02 10.30 0.58
C LEU A 227 13.60 10.96 1.84
N LYS A 228 14.67 11.75 1.70
CA LYS A 228 15.19 12.57 2.80
C LYS A 228 14.14 13.57 3.28
N ARG A 229 13.44 14.25 2.36
CA ARG A 229 12.34 15.15 2.72
C ARG A 229 11.24 14.41 3.47
N ALA A 230 10.86 13.21 3.06
CA ALA A 230 9.88 12.38 3.75
C ALA A 230 10.29 12.07 5.19
N THR A 231 11.54 11.61 5.40
CA THR A 231 12.06 11.28 6.74
C THR A 231 12.26 12.49 7.65
N ILE A 232 12.48 13.69 7.08
CA ILE A 232 12.54 14.95 7.85
C ILE A 232 11.12 15.42 8.22
N THR A 233 10.16 15.27 7.30
CA THR A 233 8.77 15.70 7.50
C THR A 233 8.07 14.83 8.56
N ASP A 234 8.29 13.51 8.52
CA ASP A 234 7.86 12.58 9.56
C ASP A 234 8.95 11.52 9.81
N SER A 235 9.71 11.71 10.87
CA SER A 235 10.79 10.79 11.24
C SER A 235 10.30 9.42 11.71
N GLN A 236 9.01 9.29 12.03
CA GLN A 236 8.37 8.03 12.45
C GLN A 236 7.80 7.22 11.28
N LEU A 237 7.79 7.78 10.07
CA LEU A 237 7.31 7.08 8.88
C LEU A 237 8.30 5.98 8.46
N SER A 238 8.08 4.78 8.98
CA SER A 238 8.94 3.61 8.78
C SER A 238 9.15 3.28 7.30
N SER A 239 8.14 3.45 6.44
CA SER A 239 8.23 3.18 4.99
C SER A 239 9.24 4.08 4.28
N ALA A 240 9.36 5.35 4.69
CA ALA A 240 10.31 6.28 4.09
C ALA A 240 11.77 5.86 4.37
N TRP A 241 12.08 5.43 5.58
CA TRP A 241 13.38 4.86 5.92
C TRP A 241 13.66 3.55 5.18
N GLY A 242 12.63 2.69 5.03
CA GLY A 242 12.73 1.48 4.23
C GLY A 242 13.07 1.77 2.76
N ASN A 243 12.41 2.75 2.15
CA ASN A 243 12.68 3.15 0.76
C ASN A 243 14.04 3.84 0.61
N LEU A 244 14.50 4.60 1.60
CA LEU A 244 15.86 5.12 1.65
C LEU A 244 16.89 3.97 1.64
N GLY A 245 16.63 2.90 2.40
CA GLY A 245 17.42 1.67 2.36
C GLY A 245 17.42 0.99 0.98
N VAL A 246 16.27 0.99 0.27
CA VAL A 246 16.21 0.47 -1.12
C VAL A 246 17.08 1.31 -2.04
N LEU A 247 17.00 2.63 -1.96
CA LEU A 247 17.84 3.54 -2.75
C LEU A 247 19.33 3.26 -2.50
N TYR A 248 19.75 3.15 -1.25
CA TYR A 248 21.14 2.86 -0.90
C TYR A 248 21.60 1.50 -1.44
N LYS A 249 20.75 0.47 -1.35
CA LYS A 249 21.04 -0.84 -1.94
C LYS A 249 21.23 -0.75 -3.47
N LEU A 250 20.38 0.00 -4.17
CA LEU A 250 20.45 0.20 -5.61
C LEU A 250 21.72 0.98 -6.02
N SER A 251 22.15 1.91 -5.19
CA SER A 251 23.37 2.72 -5.39
C SER A 251 24.66 2.04 -4.89
N GLY A 252 24.57 0.82 -4.33
CA GLY A 252 25.73 0.04 -3.87
C GLY A 252 26.21 0.36 -2.45
N HIS A 253 25.51 1.23 -1.71
CA HIS A 253 25.83 1.60 -0.33
C HIS A 253 25.20 0.61 0.66
N TYR A 254 25.69 -0.64 0.69
CA TYR A 254 25.05 -1.77 1.37
C TYR A 254 24.98 -1.60 2.89
N ASP A 255 26.02 -1.05 3.53
CA ASP A 255 26.03 -0.82 4.98
C ASP A 255 24.97 0.23 5.38
N MET A 256 24.83 1.29 4.57
CA MET A 256 23.80 2.29 4.80
C MET A 256 22.40 1.75 4.53
N ALA A 257 22.26 0.87 3.54
CA ALA A 257 21.00 0.18 3.28
C ALA A 257 20.58 -0.69 4.49
N GLU A 258 21.51 -1.48 5.04
CA GLU A 258 21.26 -2.30 6.22
C GLU A 258 20.85 -1.45 7.42
N ASN A 259 21.56 -0.34 7.68
CA ASN A 259 21.24 0.57 8.78
C ASN A 259 19.84 1.21 8.59
N ALA A 260 19.50 1.65 7.38
CA ALA A 260 18.18 2.23 7.09
C ALA A 260 17.04 1.22 7.25
N TYR A 261 17.22 -0.04 6.81
CA TYR A 261 16.25 -1.11 7.02
C TYR A 261 16.07 -1.41 8.51
N ASN A 262 17.16 -1.52 9.27
CA ASN A 262 17.09 -1.77 10.71
C ASN A 262 16.40 -0.62 11.45
N HIS A 263 16.63 0.63 11.04
CA HIS A 263 15.93 1.77 11.60
C HIS A 263 14.42 1.72 11.28
N ALA A 264 14.05 1.44 10.04
CA ALA A 264 12.66 1.26 9.64
C ALA A 264 11.96 0.16 10.45
N ILE A 265 12.63 -0.98 10.68
CA ILE A 265 12.13 -2.11 11.48
C ILE A 265 11.99 -1.71 12.97
N THR A 266 12.89 -0.89 13.49
CA THR A 266 12.80 -0.39 14.87
C THR A 266 11.57 0.52 15.06
N LEU A 267 11.26 1.36 14.07
CA LEU A 267 10.08 2.22 14.08
C LEU A 267 8.78 1.42 13.93
N ASN A 268 8.78 0.41 13.09
CA ASN A 268 7.63 -0.47 12.89
C ASN A 268 8.06 -1.92 12.65
N HIS A 269 7.96 -2.76 13.67
CA HIS A 269 8.27 -4.19 13.59
C HIS A 269 7.41 -4.97 12.59
N LYS A 270 6.28 -4.41 12.16
CA LYS A 270 5.42 -4.97 11.11
C LYS A 270 5.76 -4.46 9.71
N ASN A 271 6.81 -3.68 9.55
CA ASN A 271 7.30 -3.31 8.21
C ASN A 271 7.98 -4.52 7.55
N PHE A 272 7.16 -5.50 7.11
CA PHE A 272 7.64 -6.72 6.48
C PHE A 272 8.37 -6.48 5.16
N THR A 273 8.16 -5.33 4.52
CA THR A 273 8.91 -4.93 3.32
C THR A 273 10.37 -4.62 3.67
N SER A 274 10.61 -3.86 4.74
CA SER A 274 11.98 -3.60 5.21
C SER A 274 12.66 -4.87 5.69
N HIS A 275 11.96 -5.75 6.41
CA HIS A 275 12.47 -7.09 6.75
C HIS A 275 12.86 -7.88 5.50
N GLY A 276 12.00 -7.95 4.48
CA GLY A 276 12.29 -8.67 3.24
C GLY A 276 13.47 -8.10 2.47
N ASN A 277 13.57 -6.78 2.38
CA ASN A 277 14.70 -6.11 1.74
C ASN A 277 16.01 -6.34 2.49
N LEU A 278 15.98 -6.37 3.84
CA LEU A 278 17.12 -6.72 4.67
C LEU A 278 17.57 -8.18 4.43
N ALA A 279 16.63 -9.14 4.45
CA ALA A 279 16.93 -10.53 4.17
C ALA A 279 17.55 -10.72 2.78
N LEU A 280 17.02 -10.05 1.75
CA LEU A 280 17.59 -10.07 0.40
C LEU A 280 19.02 -9.47 0.36
N LEU A 281 19.27 -8.40 1.12
CA LEU A 281 20.61 -7.80 1.22
C LEU A 281 21.59 -8.77 1.89
N LEU A 282 21.21 -9.36 3.01
CA LEU A 282 22.02 -10.34 3.75
C LEU A 282 22.34 -11.57 2.89
N ASN A 283 21.36 -12.11 2.16
CA ASN A 283 21.58 -13.21 1.22
C ASN A 283 22.57 -12.83 0.11
N LYS A 284 22.47 -11.62 -0.44
CA LYS A 284 23.40 -11.11 -1.44
C LYS A 284 24.84 -11.02 -0.90
N GLN A 285 25.00 -10.77 0.40
CA GLN A 285 26.30 -10.72 1.09
C GLN A 285 26.78 -12.11 1.57
N GLY A 286 26.01 -13.19 1.34
CA GLY A 286 26.33 -14.53 1.82
C GLY A 286 26.03 -14.78 3.31
N ARG A 287 25.35 -13.86 3.99
CA ARG A 287 24.96 -13.90 5.41
C ARG A 287 23.67 -14.69 5.60
N TYR A 288 23.62 -15.92 5.08
CA TYR A 288 22.40 -16.75 5.04
C TYR A 288 21.84 -17.09 6.42
N SER A 289 22.72 -17.28 7.42
CA SER A 289 22.31 -17.58 8.81
C SER A 289 21.54 -16.43 9.47
N GLU A 290 21.78 -15.19 9.04
CA GLU A 290 21.08 -14.00 9.54
C GLU A 290 19.80 -13.72 8.75
N ALA A 291 19.81 -14.02 7.44
CA ALA A 291 18.64 -13.84 6.59
C ALA A 291 17.51 -14.83 6.92
N LYS A 292 17.84 -16.09 7.18
CA LYS A 292 16.86 -17.18 7.35
C LYS A 292 15.81 -16.92 8.45
N PRO A 293 16.15 -16.47 9.67
CA PRO A 293 15.15 -16.15 10.70
C PRO A 293 14.17 -15.03 10.27
N ILE A 294 14.67 -14.05 9.50
CA ILE A 294 13.85 -12.93 9.00
C ILE A 294 12.86 -13.45 7.94
N GLU A 295 13.31 -14.30 7.03
CA GLU A 295 12.46 -14.94 6.02
C GLU A 295 11.35 -15.77 6.65
N ASP A 296 11.69 -16.58 7.66
CA ASP A 296 10.73 -17.41 8.38
C ASP A 296 9.69 -16.57 9.13
N PHE A 297 10.12 -15.46 9.73
CA PHE A 297 9.21 -14.49 10.37
C PHE A 297 8.23 -13.88 9.37
N ILE A 298 8.72 -13.39 8.21
CA ILE A 298 7.88 -12.82 7.15
C ILE A 298 6.89 -13.87 6.62
N HIS A 299 7.39 -15.08 6.36
CA HIS A 299 6.55 -16.16 5.86
C HIS A 299 5.40 -16.48 6.82
N GLN A 300 5.68 -16.60 8.12
CA GLN A 300 4.66 -16.84 9.14
C GLN A 300 3.63 -15.71 9.20
N ALA A 301 4.07 -14.45 9.10
CA ALA A 301 3.19 -13.29 9.14
C ALA A 301 2.27 -13.20 7.91
N ARG A 302 2.77 -13.58 6.72
CA ARG A 302 2.09 -13.40 5.43
C ARG A 302 1.37 -14.64 4.90
N VAL A 303 1.55 -15.81 5.52
CA VAL A 303 1.00 -17.09 5.00
C VAL A 303 -0.52 -17.10 4.82
N LYS A 304 -1.25 -16.23 5.51
CA LYS A 304 -2.71 -16.07 5.41
C LYS A 304 -3.12 -14.91 4.48
N ASN A 305 -2.18 -14.19 3.91
CA ASN A 305 -2.46 -13.09 2.99
C ASN A 305 -2.59 -13.64 1.55
N PRO A 306 -3.76 -13.51 0.89
CA PRO A 306 -3.95 -13.99 -0.49
C PRO A 306 -3.04 -13.30 -1.48
N TYR A 307 -2.77 -12.01 -1.31
CA TYR A 307 -1.89 -11.23 -2.19
C TYR A 307 -0.42 -11.65 -2.07
N TYR A 308 0.02 -12.10 -0.89
CA TYR A 308 1.35 -12.69 -0.73
C TYR A 308 1.52 -13.96 -1.58
N HIS A 309 0.51 -14.82 -1.60
CA HIS A 309 0.54 -15.98 -2.48
C HIS A 309 0.48 -15.59 -3.95
N ALA A 310 -0.28 -14.56 -4.33
CA ALA A 310 -0.27 -14.04 -5.70
C ALA A 310 1.11 -13.48 -6.10
N LEU A 311 1.80 -12.77 -5.19
CA LEU A 311 3.18 -12.32 -5.37
C LEU A 311 4.12 -13.48 -5.64
N LEU A 312 4.12 -14.50 -4.77
CA LEU A 312 4.94 -15.72 -4.96
C LEU A 312 4.59 -16.44 -6.28
N GLY A 313 3.31 -16.41 -6.67
CA GLY A 313 2.85 -16.94 -7.96
C GLY A 313 3.43 -16.17 -9.14
N ASN A 314 3.49 -14.84 -9.06
CA ASN A 314 4.12 -14.00 -10.07
C ASN A 314 5.62 -14.28 -10.17
N GLU A 315 6.33 -14.32 -9.04
CA GLU A 315 7.77 -14.62 -8.99
C GLU A 315 8.09 -15.98 -9.62
N ALA A 316 7.34 -17.02 -9.23
CA ALA A 316 7.49 -18.35 -9.80
C ALA A 316 7.21 -18.37 -11.31
N TYR A 317 6.20 -17.61 -11.77
CA TYR A 317 5.88 -17.49 -13.19
C TYR A 317 7.02 -16.83 -13.99
N PHE A 318 7.58 -15.74 -13.51
CA PHE A 318 8.71 -15.06 -14.15
C PHE A 318 9.97 -15.94 -14.22
N ASN A 319 10.19 -16.73 -13.17
CA ASN A 319 11.28 -17.71 -13.13
C ASN A 319 10.96 -19.00 -13.90
N GLN A 320 9.86 -19.06 -14.64
CA GLN A 320 9.38 -20.19 -15.43
C GLN A 320 9.04 -21.45 -14.59
N TYR A 321 8.90 -21.32 -13.28
CA TYR A 321 8.45 -22.40 -12.38
C TYR A 321 6.91 -22.49 -12.39
N TYR A 322 6.33 -22.74 -13.57
CA TYR A 322 4.87 -22.64 -13.79
C TYR A 322 4.04 -23.53 -12.87
N GLN A 323 4.55 -24.71 -12.49
CA GLN A 323 3.84 -25.58 -11.56
C GLN A 323 3.75 -24.97 -10.16
N GLN A 324 4.79 -24.32 -9.69
CA GLN A 324 4.79 -23.60 -8.41
C GLN A 324 3.90 -22.36 -8.49
N ALA A 325 3.94 -21.62 -9.60
CA ALA A 325 3.05 -20.50 -9.85
C ALA A 325 1.57 -20.91 -9.72
N ILE A 326 1.18 -22.04 -10.34
CA ILE A 326 -0.17 -22.60 -10.23
C ILE A 326 -0.55 -22.91 -8.77
N GLN A 327 0.36 -23.48 -8.00
CA GLN A 327 0.10 -23.79 -6.59
C GLN A 327 -0.15 -22.51 -5.78
N HIS A 328 0.68 -21.48 -5.96
CA HIS A 328 0.55 -20.21 -5.29
C HIS A 328 -0.73 -19.46 -5.69
N TYR A 329 -1.07 -19.37 -6.98
CA TYR A 329 -2.32 -18.74 -7.39
C TYR A 329 -3.57 -19.49 -6.88
N LYS A 330 -3.53 -20.83 -6.84
CA LYS A 330 -4.62 -21.62 -6.22
C LYS A 330 -4.75 -21.33 -4.73
N LYS A 331 -3.63 -21.15 -4.02
CA LYS A 331 -3.66 -20.79 -2.60
C LYS A 331 -4.20 -19.37 -2.39
N ALA A 332 -3.83 -18.42 -3.25
CA ALA A 332 -4.40 -17.07 -3.25
C ALA A 332 -5.93 -17.12 -3.42
N ILE A 333 -6.42 -17.86 -4.42
CA ILE A 333 -7.86 -18.04 -4.69
C ILE A 333 -8.58 -18.74 -3.53
N GLN A 334 -7.93 -19.70 -2.86
CA GLN A 334 -8.51 -20.36 -1.69
C GLN A 334 -8.73 -19.39 -0.51
N LEU A 335 -7.86 -18.39 -0.39
CA LEU A 335 -7.92 -17.38 0.68
C LEU A 335 -8.87 -16.22 0.33
N ASP A 336 -8.94 -15.84 -0.94
CA ASP A 336 -9.86 -14.83 -1.47
C ASP A 336 -10.18 -15.18 -2.94
N ASP A 337 -11.42 -15.55 -3.23
CA ASP A 337 -11.86 -16.01 -4.55
C ASP A 337 -12.53 -14.91 -5.40
N GLU A 338 -12.51 -13.67 -4.92
CA GLU A 338 -13.12 -12.52 -5.60
C GLU A 338 -12.11 -11.68 -6.43
N GLN A 339 -10.81 -11.97 -6.38
CA GLN A 339 -9.77 -11.20 -7.04
C GLN A 339 -9.52 -11.72 -8.47
N HIS A 340 -9.86 -10.92 -9.47
CA HIS A 340 -9.71 -11.30 -10.87
C HIS A 340 -8.25 -11.55 -11.30
N GLU A 341 -7.31 -10.84 -10.68
CA GLU A 341 -5.87 -10.96 -10.96
C GLU A 341 -5.34 -12.36 -10.62
N PHE A 342 -5.85 -13.00 -9.58
CA PHE A 342 -5.42 -14.34 -9.19
C PHE A 342 -5.80 -15.37 -10.24
N TYR A 343 -7.01 -15.27 -10.80
CA TYR A 343 -7.48 -16.12 -11.89
C TYR A 343 -6.76 -15.81 -13.20
N PHE A 344 -6.44 -14.55 -13.46
CA PHE A 344 -5.64 -14.16 -14.61
C PHE A 344 -4.21 -14.73 -14.52
N GLY A 345 -3.55 -14.64 -13.36
CA GLY A 345 -2.25 -15.25 -13.10
C GLY A 345 -2.28 -16.77 -13.30
N LEU A 346 -3.31 -17.41 -12.73
CA LEU A 346 -3.52 -18.86 -12.88
C LEU A 346 -3.73 -19.27 -14.35
N ALA A 347 -4.49 -18.48 -15.12
CA ALA A 347 -4.70 -18.73 -16.54
C ALA A 347 -3.40 -18.67 -17.33
N LYS A 348 -2.57 -17.64 -17.10
CA LYS A 348 -1.23 -17.52 -17.72
C LYS A 348 -0.36 -18.74 -17.43
N ALA A 349 -0.32 -19.17 -16.16
CA ALA A 349 0.51 -20.31 -15.75
C ALA A 349 0.03 -21.64 -16.34
N TYR A 350 -1.29 -21.85 -16.46
CA TYR A 350 -1.83 -23.01 -17.17
C TYR A 350 -1.52 -23.00 -18.67
N TYR A 351 -1.61 -21.82 -19.32
CA TYR A 351 -1.27 -21.68 -20.73
C TYR A 351 0.16 -22.10 -21.03
N GLN A 352 1.10 -21.68 -20.18
CA GLN A 352 2.53 -22.05 -20.31
C GLN A 352 2.79 -23.56 -20.11
N GLN A 353 1.84 -24.28 -19.54
CA GLN A 353 1.89 -25.74 -19.38
C GLN A 353 1.00 -26.49 -20.42
N ASP A 354 0.58 -25.85 -21.48
CA ASP A 354 -0.32 -26.40 -22.51
C ASP A 354 -1.66 -26.94 -21.93
N LYS A 355 -2.07 -26.49 -20.75
CA LYS A 355 -3.34 -26.87 -20.12
C LYS A 355 -4.46 -25.90 -20.57
N LEU A 356 -4.75 -25.88 -21.87
CA LEU A 356 -5.63 -24.90 -22.51
C LEU A 356 -7.02 -24.81 -21.86
N THR A 357 -7.68 -25.94 -21.62
CA THR A 357 -9.04 -25.97 -21.02
C THR A 357 -9.05 -25.36 -19.61
N LEU A 358 -8.00 -25.61 -18.80
CA LEU A 358 -7.89 -25.01 -17.46
C LEU A 358 -7.58 -23.52 -17.54
N SER A 359 -6.74 -23.12 -18.49
CA SER A 359 -6.43 -21.71 -18.78
C SER A 359 -7.69 -20.94 -19.17
N THR A 360 -8.47 -21.47 -20.13
CA THR A 360 -9.74 -20.88 -20.57
C THR A 360 -10.74 -20.75 -19.43
N ARG A 361 -10.86 -21.78 -18.56
CA ARG A 361 -11.75 -21.74 -17.39
C ARG A 361 -11.33 -20.63 -16.41
N ALA A 362 -10.06 -20.53 -16.09
CA ALA A 362 -9.54 -19.49 -15.21
C ALA A 362 -9.73 -18.09 -15.81
N MET A 363 -9.46 -17.91 -17.12
CA MET A 363 -9.66 -16.65 -17.82
C MET A 363 -11.14 -16.21 -17.82
N LYS A 364 -12.10 -17.14 -18.02
CA LYS A 364 -13.54 -16.83 -17.91
C LYS A 364 -13.90 -16.27 -16.53
N LYS A 365 -13.33 -16.84 -15.45
CA LYS A 365 -13.57 -16.35 -14.10
C LYS A 365 -12.94 -14.98 -13.90
N ALA A 366 -11.74 -14.72 -14.43
CA ALA A 366 -11.12 -13.39 -14.40
C ALA A 366 -11.99 -12.33 -15.11
N VAL A 367 -12.51 -12.63 -16.29
CA VAL A 367 -13.45 -11.75 -17.04
C VAL A 367 -14.71 -11.45 -16.20
N PHE A 368 -15.25 -12.46 -15.54
CA PHE A 368 -16.47 -12.32 -14.74
C PHE A 368 -16.28 -11.42 -13.52
N LEU A 369 -15.11 -11.52 -12.87
CA LEU A 369 -14.83 -10.79 -11.62
C LEU A 369 -14.34 -9.36 -11.83
N THR A 370 -13.79 -9.04 -13.02
CA THR A 370 -13.26 -7.69 -13.26
C THR A 370 -14.37 -6.64 -13.32
N LYS A 371 -14.11 -5.50 -12.71
CA LYS A 371 -15.08 -4.40 -12.54
C LYS A 371 -14.86 -3.26 -13.54
N THR A 372 -13.67 -3.15 -14.14
CA THR A 372 -13.33 -2.07 -15.06
C THR A 372 -13.55 -2.51 -16.51
N LYS A 373 -14.18 -1.65 -17.33
CA LYS A 373 -14.46 -1.93 -18.74
C LYS A 373 -13.19 -2.21 -19.56
N ASP A 374 -12.10 -1.52 -19.27
CA ASP A 374 -10.86 -1.65 -20.04
C ASP A 374 -10.12 -2.96 -19.71
N THR A 375 -10.00 -3.32 -18.44
CA THR A 375 -9.46 -4.63 -18.05
C THR A 375 -10.33 -5.75 -18.59
N GLN A 376 -11.67 -5.58 -18.58
CA GLN A 376 -12.59 -6.55 -19.15
C GLN A 376 -12.36 -6.77 -20.63
N LYS A 377 -12.22 -5.70 -21.43
CA LYS A 377 -11.89 -5.77 -22.87
C LYS A 377 -10.58 -6.53 -23.11
N GLN A 378 -9.54 -6.22 -22.33
CA GLN A 378 -8.25 -6.90 -22.42
C GLN A 378 -8.36 -8.41 -22.13
N TYR A 379 -9.11 -8.78 -21.08
CA TYR A 379 -9.30 -10.18 -20.70
C TYR A 379 -10.17 -10.94 -21.73
N ILE A 380 -11.20 -10.31 -22.30
CA ILE A 380 -12.00 -10.89 -23.37
C ILE A 380 -11.14 -11.18 -24.61
N ALA A 381 -10.26 -10.26 -25.01
CA ALA A 381 -9.37 -10.50 -26.13
C ALA A 381 -8.46 -11.73 -25.89
N LYS A 382 -7.90 -11.85 -24.66
CA LYS A 382 -7.09 -13.02 -24.29
C LYS A 382 -7.92 -14.32 -24.20
N LEU A 383 -9.16 -14.22 -23.73
CA LEU A 383 -10.07 -15.38 -23.70
C LEU A 383 -10.42 -15.89 -25.10
N ASN A 384 -10.67 -14.99 -26.05
CA ASN A 384 -10.93 -15.36 -27.44
C ASN A 384 -9.71 -16.04 -28.05
N PHE A 385 -8.52 -15.50 -27.85
CA PHE A 385 -7.28 -16.17 -28.29
C PHE A 385 -7.15 -17.60 -27.73
N LEU A 386 -7.43 -17.82 -26.43
CA LEU A 386 -7.37 -19.16 -25.84
C LEU A 386 -8.39 -20.12 -26.46
N ARG A 387 -9.60 -19.66 -26.74
CA ARG A 387 -10.64 -20.48 -27.42
C ARG A 387 -10.23 -20.89 -28.84
N ASP A 388 -9.62 -19.96 -29.58
CA ASP A 388 -9.12 -20.27 -30.93
C ASP A 388 -8.01 -21.34 -30.88
N GLN A 389 -7.14 -21.29 -29.86
CA GLN A 389 -6.10 -22.31 -29.65
C GLN A 389 -6.69 -23.68 -29.25
N GLU A 390 -7.78 -23.73 -28.46
CA GLU A 390 -8.47 -24.99 -28.13
C GLU A 390 -9.08 -25.67 -29.37
N VAL A 391 -9.53 -24.88 -30.35
CA VAL A 391 -10.07 -25.42 -31.60
C VAL A 391 -8.98 -25.97 -32.52
N ILE A 392 -7.80 -25.35 -32.52
CA ILE A 392 -6.66 -25.71 -33.36
C ILE A 392 -5.90 -26.93 -32.84
N ARG A 393 -5.92 -27.13 -31.50
CA ARG A 393 -5.21 -28.21 -30.78
C ARG A 393 -6.19 -29.03 -29.95
N PRO A 394 -7.03 -29.87 -30.58
CA PRO A 394 -8.03 -30.69 -29.90
C PRO A 394 -7.41 -31.78 -29.00
#